data_0f1c766b60341f49f7bec4341077d340
#
_entry.id   0f1c766b60341f49f7bec4341077d340
#
_cell.length_a   1.000
_cell.length_b   1.000
_cell.length_c   1.000
_cell.angle_alpha   90.00
_cell.angle_beta   90.00
_cell.angle_gamma   90.00
#
_symmetry.space_group_name_H-M   'P 1'
#
loop_
_entity.id
_entity.type
_entity.pdbx_description
1 polymer ?
#
loop_
_entity_poly.entity_id
_entity_poly.type
_entity_poly.pdbx_seq_one_letter_code
_entity_poly.pdbx_strand_id
1 'polypeptide(L)'
;IEYRQGEKDEAFELFDQARKLSKTEIHSLQRSIDRSIEMGDLSKAVAEIDTLLRRWPDTFPVIAAGLPAILANPDGYQAVLAALRIEAPWRSNLFSALGKDPRGLRVANQLLLDLTGSSSQPTSKELSAVINGYIRQKEYEAAYRLFLFSLTDQERTMAGYIFNGGFEQILSDKPFDWQVRDRSGLEITFAGARDVGESDSGATVRFLN
;
A
#
# COMPACT_ATOMS: atom_id res chain seq x y z
N ILE A 1 9.59 5.60 40.56
CA ILE A 1 8.21 5.86 41.01
C ILE A 1 7.67 4.52 41.50
N GLU A 2 7.62 4.37 42.86
CA GLU A 2 7.00 3.22 43.48
C GLU A 2 5.47 3.38 43.38
N TYR A 3 4.86 2.64 42.46
CA TYR A 3 3.41 2.48 42.47
C TYR A 3 3.02 1.61 43.68
N ARG A 4 2.14 2.11 44.51
CA ARG A 4 1.54 1.30 45.57
C ARG A 4 0.75 0.13 44.93
N GLN A 5 0.79 -1.07 45.57
CA GLN A 5 0.17 -2.29 45.02
C GLN A 5 -1.31 -2.08 44.65
N GLY A 6 -2.09 -1.33 45.49
CA GLY A 6 -3.49 -1.04 45.25
C GLY A 6 -3.76 -0.14 44.03
N GLU A 7 -2.85 0.77 43.68
CA GLU A 7 -2.99 1.61 42.50
C GLU A 7 -2.77 0.82 41.20
N LYS A 8 -1.98 -0.25 41.27
CA LYS A 8 -1.78 -1.18 40.12
C LYS A 8 -3.03 -2.00 39.86
N ASP A 9 -3.63 -2.53 40.89
CA ASP A 9 -4.83 -3.38 40.77
C ASP A 9 -6.02 -2.55 40.23
N GLU A 10 -6.20 -1.32 40.72
CA GLU A 10 -7.21 -0.39 40.20
C GLU A 10 -6.93 0.01 38.74
N ALA A 11 -5.68 0.26 38.39
CA ALA A 11 -5.30 0.54 37.00
C ALA A 11 -5.60 -0.67 36.09
N PHE A 12 -5.32 -1.90 36.51
CA PHE A 12 -5.63 -3.10 35.75
C PHE A 12 -7.15 -3.29 35.58
N GLU A 13 -7.95 -3.02 36.59
CA GLU A 13 -9.42 -3.07 36.48
C GLU A 13 -9.95 -2.05 35.48
N LEU A 14 -9.44 -0.80 35.50
CA LEU A 14 -9.79 0.24 34.53
C LEU A 14 -9.39 -0.16 33.11
N PHE A 15 -8.20 -0.73 32.92
CA PHE A 15 -7.77 -1.24 31.62
C PHE A 15 -8.65 -2.38 31.11
N ASP A 16 -9.08 -3.30 31.98
CA ASP A 16 -9.98 -4.39 31.61
C ASP A 16 -11.38 -3.90 31.25
N GLN A 17 -11.89 -2.90 31.96
CA GLN A 17 -13.16 -2.24 31.64
C GLN A 17 -13.08 -1.50 30.31
N ALA A 18 -12.02 -0.72 30.10
CA ALA A 18 -11.79 0.00 28.84
C ALA A 18 -11.69 -0.98 27.66
N ARG A 19 -11.00 -2.12 27.84
CA ARG A 19 -10.88 -3.18 26.83
C ARG A 19 -12.22 -3.85 26.52
N LYS A 20 -13.05 -4.10 27.53
CA LYS A 20 -14.41 -4.64 27.32
C LYS A 20 -15.31 -3.66 26.57
N LEU A 21 -15.28 -2.38 26.93
CA LEU A 21 -16.02 -1.31 26.24
C LEU A 21 -15.56 -1.17 24.78
N SER A 22 -14.26 -1.15 24.55
CA SER A 22 -13.67 -1.06 23.20
C SER A 22 -14.08 -2.25 22.33
N LYS A 23 -14.05 -3.48 22.86
CA LYS A 23 -14.52 -4.66 22.13
C LYS A 23 -16.02 -4.60 21.80
N THR A 24 -16.84 -4.12 22.73
CA THR A 24 -18.29 -3.95 22.51
C THR A 24 -18.54 -2.92 21.40
N GLU A 25 -17.76 -1.84 21.38
CA GLU A 25 -17.85 -0.79 20.35
C GLU A 25 -17.44 -1.31 18.96
N ILE A 26 -16.34 -2.09 18.86
CA ILE A 26 -15.93 -2.76 17.63
C ILE A 26 -17.05 -3.67 17.11
N HIS A 27 -17.63 -4.52 17.95
CA HIS A 27 -18.70 -5.43 17.56
C HIS A 27 -19.97 -4.69 17.15
N SER A 28 -20.32 -3.60 17.85
CA SER A 28 -21.46 -2.77 17.49
C SER A 28 -21.28 -2.15 16.10
N LEU A 29 -20.09 -1.63 15.82
CA LEU A 29 -19.77 -1.02 14.52
C LEU A 29 -19.73 -2.07 13.41
N GLN A 30 -19.17 -3.25 13.66
CA GLN A 30 -19.18 -4.37 12.70
C GLN A 30 -20.61 -4.77 12.34
N ARG A 31 -21.51 -4.92 13.31
CA ARG A 31 -22.93 -5.22 13.05
C ARG A 31 -23.63 -4.12 12.26
N SER A 32 -23.28 -2.86 12.51
CA SER A 32 -23.81 -1.73 11.74
C SER A 32 -23.34 -1.78 10.28
N ILE A 33 -22.07 -2.10 10.05
CA ILE A 33 -21.50 -2.32 8.70
C ILE A 33 -22.26 -3.43 7.98
N ASP A 34 -22.41 -4.60 8.62
CA ASP A 34 -23.10 -5.75 8.04
C ASP A 34 -24.53 -5.38 7.65
N ARG A 35 -25.25 -4.70 8.54
CA ARG A 35 -26.62 -4.23 8.28
C ARG A 35 -26.67 -3.22 7.12
N SER A 36 -25.73 -2.28 7.06
CA SER A 36 -25.68 -1.29 5.97
C SER A 36 -25.43 -1.98 4.61
N ILE A 37 -24.60 -3.02 4.59
CA ILE A 37 -24.37 -3.85 3.39
C ILE A 37 -25.65 -4.62 3.00
N GLU A 38 -26.33 -5.26 3.96
CA GLU A 38 -27.57 -6.00 3.73
C GLU A 38 -28.69 -5.09 3.18
N MET A 39 -28.75 -3.85 3.64
CA MET A 39 -29.69 -2.84 3.16
C MET A 39 -29.30 -2.21 1.82
N GLY A 40 -28.11 -2.51 1.30
CA GLY A 40 -27.59 -1.90 0.08
C GLY A 40 -27.06 -0.47 0.25
N ASP A 41 -26.97 0.04 1.49
CA ASP A 41 -26.41 1.37 1.78
C ASP A 41 -24.89 1.28 1.88
N LEU A 42 -24.26 1.11 0.72
CA LEU A 42 -22.80 0.93 0.63
C LEU A 42 -22.02 2.19 0.98
N SER A 43 -22.61 3.36 0.78
CA SER A 43 -21.99 4.63 1.18
C SER A 43 -21.84 4.71 2.70
N LYS A 44 -22.89 4.36 3.43
CA LYS A 44 -22.86 4.29 4.88
C LYS A 44 -21.91 3.19 5.36
N ALA A 45 -21.97 2.00 4.75
CA ALA A 45 -21.08 0.90 5.09
C ALA A 45 -19.61 1.30 4.99
N VAL A 46 -19.19 1.97 3.91
CA VAL A 46 -17.82 2.44 3.71
C VAL A 46 -17.43 3.53 4.73
N ALA A 47 -18.34 4.45 5.06
CA ALA A 47 -18.08 5.46 6.09
C ALA A 47 -17.87 4.83 7.48
N GLU A 48 -18.62 3.80 7.80
CA GLU A 48 -18.48 3.02 9.04
C GLU A 48 -17.19 2.20 9.04
N ILE A 49 -16.82 1.60 7.90
CA ILE A 49 -15.53 0.91 7.70
C ILE A 49 -14.38 1.89 7.90
N ASP A 50 -14.43 3.09 7.31
CA ASP A 50 -13.38 4.10 7.50
C ASP A 50 -13.25 4.48 8.98
N THR A 51 -14.36 4.68 9.67
CA THR A 51 -14.39 4.95 11.11
C THR A 51 -13.74 3.81 11.91
N LEU A 52 -14.11 2.56 11.61
CA LEU A 52 -13.56 1.38 12.26
C LEU A 52 -12.05 1.29 12.07
N LEU A 53 -11.59 1.43 10.83
CA LEU A 53 -10.18 1.26 10.47
C LEU A 53 -9.28 2.42 10.92
N ARG A 54 -9.84 3.63 11.09
CA ARG A 54 -9.10 4.75 11.72
C ARG A 54 -8.85 4.50 13.20
N ARG A 55 -9.79 3.87 13.88
CA ARG A 55 -9.71 3.64 15.30
C ARG A 55 -9.04 2.31 15.66
N TRP A 56 -9.23 1.29 14.85
CA TRP A 56 -8.68 -0.07 15.04
C TRP A 56 -8.10 -0.63 13.73
N PRO A 57 -6.90 -0.15 13.31
CA PRO A 57 -6.28 -0.55 12.04
C PRO A 57 -6.06 -2.06 11.91
N ASP A 58 -5.84 -2.75 13.04
CA ASP A 58 -5.59 -4.19 13.09
C ASP A 58 -6.80 -5.03 12.68
N THR A 59 -7.99 -4.42 12.58
CA THR A 59 -9.20 -5.09 12.07
C THR A 59 -9.25 -5.18 10.55
N PHE A 60 -8.33 -4.52 9.84
CA PHE A 60 -8.30 -4.52 8.38
C PHE A 60 -8.37 -5.91 7.73
N PRO A 61 -7.67 -6.97 8.19
CA PRO A 61 -7.75 -8.30 7.58
C PRO A 61 -9.16 -8.88 7.56
N VAL A 62 -9.98 -8.57 8.59
CA VAL A 62 -11.39 -9.03 8.67
C VAL A 62 -12.24 -8.26 7.65
N ILE A 63 -12.07 -6.95 7.58
CA ILE A 63 -12.81 -6.09 6.65
C ILE A 63 -12.41 -6.35 5.19
N ALA A 64 -11.14 -6.64 4.94
CA ALA A 64 -10.61 -6.88 3.59
C ALA A 64 -11.33 -8.00 2.84
N ALA A 65 -11.87 -8.99 3.55
CA ALA A 65 -12.63 -10.09 2.94
C ALA A 65 -13.94 -9.62 2.27
N GLY A 66 -14.59 -8.58 2.81
CA GLY A 66 -15.83 -8.02 2.27
C GLY A 66 -15.64 -6.95 1.19
N LEU A 67 -14.45 -6.31 1.14
CA LEU A 67 -14.19 -5.20 0.23
C LEU A 67 -14.37 -5.53 -1.27
N PRO A 68 -14.02 -6.73 -1.78
CA PRO A 68 -14.27 -7.06 -3.18
C PRO A 68 -15.74 -7.01 -3.58
N ALA A 69 -16.67 -7.40 -2.70
CA ALA A 69 -18.10 -7.33 -2.96
C ALA A 69 -18.60 -5.87 -2.99
N ILE A 70 -18.11 -5.04 -2.08
CA ILE A 70 -18.38 -3.60 -2.06
C ILE A 70 -17.86 -2.93 -3.34
N LEU A 71 -16.64 -3.22 -3.73
CA LEU A 71 -15.99 -2.64 -4.92
C LEU A 71 -16.58 -3.12 -6.25
N ALA A 72 -17.25 -4.28 -6.27
CA ALA A 72 -17.96 -4.77 -7.44
C ALA A 72 -19.25 -3.97 -7.74
N ASN A 73 -19.77 -3.24 -6.76
CA ASN A 73 -20.94 -2.39 -6.91
C ASN A 73 -20.50 -0.95 -7.23
N PRO A 74 -21.12 -0.27 -8.22
CA PRO A 74 -20.75 1.11 -8.58
C PRO A 74 -20.82 2.11 -7.41
N ASP A 75 -21.85 2.04 -6.58
CA ASP A 75 -22.01 2.95 -5.44
C ASP A 75 -20.95 2.67 -4.36
N GLY A 76 -20.66 1.40 -4.11
CA GLY A 76 -19.58 0.98 -3.21
C GLY A 76 -18.21 1.41 -3.71
N TYR A 77 -17.96 1.27 -5.02
CA TYR A 77 -16.72 1.75 -5.63
C TYR A 77 -16.55 3.26 -5.44
N GLN A 78 -17.60 4.06 -5.71
CA GLN A 78 -17.55 5.51 -5.54
C GLN A 78 -17.36 5.91 -4.07
N ALA A 79 -17.98 5.20 -3.15
CA ALA A 79 -17.82 5.44 -1.71
C ALA A 79 -16.37 5.15 -1.26
N VAL A 80 -15.78 4.03 -1.69
CA VAL A 80 -14.36 3.71 -1.42
C VAL A 80 -13.44 4.75 -2.04
N LEU A 81 -13.65 5.12 -3.31
CA LEU A 81 -12.86 6.15 -3.97
C LEU A 81 -12.93 7.49 -3.24
N ALA A 82 -14.09 7.90 -2.75
CA ALA A 82 -14.27 9.10 -1.94
C ALA A 82 -13.46 9.03 -0.64
N ALA A 83 -13.49 7.90 0.07
CA ALA A 83 -12.71 7.68 1.29
C ALA A 83 -11.19 7.75 1.01
N LEU A 84 -10.73 7.18 -0.12
CA LEU A 84 -9.32 7.23 -0.51
C LEU A 84 -8.86 8.66 -0.83
N ARG A 85 -9.73 9.51 -1.37
CA ARG A 85 -9.43 10.93 -1.67
C ARG A 85 -9.21 11.78 -0.43
N ILE A 86 -9.72 11.38 0.73
CA ILE A 86 -9.54 12.05 2.02
C ILE A 86 -8.50 11.34 2.91
N GLU A 87 -7.54 10.69 2.29
CA GLU A 87 -6.38 10.05 2.93
C GLU A 87 -6.76 9.01 3.99
N ALA A 88 -7.58 8.03 3.59
CA ALA A 88 -7.92 6.90 4.44
C ALA A 88 -6.64 6.16 4.89
N PRO A 89 -6.39 5.95 6.20
CA PRO A 89 -5.14 5.36 6.70
C PRO A 89 -4.97 3.89 6.28
N TRP A 90 -6.05 3.22 5.89
CA TRP A 90 -6.07 1.84 5.40
C TRP A 90 -5.79 1.71 3.89
N ARG A 91 -5.57 2.82 3.20
CA ARG A 91 -5.38 2.90 1.75
C ARG A 91 -4.25 1.99 1.25
N SER A 92 -3.06 2.07 1.85
CA SER A 92 -1.94 1.18 1.47
C SER A 92 -2.24 -0.30 1.69
N ASN A 93 -3.00 -0.63 2.74
CA ASN A 93 -3.42 -2.00 3.02
C ASN A 93 -4.43 -2.49 1.97
N LEU A 94 -5.35 -1.63 1.51
CA LEU A 94 -6.29 -1.94 0.44
C LEU A 94 -5.55 -2.32 -0.84
N PHE A 95 -4.64 -1.47 -1.33
CA PHE A 95 -3.87 -1.76 -2.55
C PHE A 95 -3.02 -3.03 -2.40
N SER A 96 -2.44 -3.26 -1.23
CA SER A 96 -1.70 -4.48 -0.93
C SER A 96 -2.59 -5.72 -0.95
N ALA A 97 -3.83 -5.63 -0.46
CA ALA A 97 -4.79 -6.73 -0.47
C ALA A 97 -5.31 -7.01 -1.89
N LEU A 98 -5.74 -5.98 -2.61
CA LEU A 98 -6.20 -6.09 -3.99
C LEU A 98 -5.12 -6.62 -4.93
N GLY A 99 -3.84 -6.26 -4.68
CA GLY A 99 -2.70 -6.74 -5.45
C GLY A 99 -2.43 -8.25 -5.36
N LYS A 100 -3.08 -8.98 -4.46
CA LYS A 100 -2.89 -10.43 -4.28
C LYS A 100 -3.78 -11.27 -5.19
N ASP A 101 -4.89 -10.73 -5.66
CA ASP A 101 -5.91 -11.43 -6.44
C ASP A 101 -6.02 -10.82 -7.86
N PRO A 102 -6.13 -11.65 -8.93
CA PRO A 102 -6.25 -11.13 -10.30
C PRO A 102 -7.46 -10.22 -10.54
N ARG A 103 -8.58 -10.49 -9.87
CA ARG A 103 -9.76 -9.61 -9.96
C ARG A 103 -9.54 -8.30 -9.23
N GLY A 104 -8.91 -8.38 -8.06
CA GLY A 104 -8.53 -7.22 -7.25
C GLY A 104 -7.57 -6.29 -7.98
N LEU A 105 -6.61 -6.85 -8.75
CA LEU A 105 -5.65 -6.07 -9.54
C LEU A 105 -6.32 -5.12 -10.53
N ARG A 106 -7.37 -5.57 -11.23
CA ARG A 106 -8.11 -4.71 -12.17
C ARG A 106 -8.79 -3.55 -11.47
N VAL A 107 -9.41 -3.81 -10.32
CA VAL A 107 -10.05 -2.78 -9.51
C VAL A 107 -9.00 -1.82 -8.93
N ALA A 108 -7.88 -2.35 -8.43
CA ALA A 108 -6.78 -1.54 -7.91
C ALA A 108 -6.20 -0.60 -8.98
N ASN A 109 -6.00 -1.11 -10.20
CA ASN A 109 -5.53 -0.30 -11.33
C ASN A 109 -6.51 0.84 -11.66
N GLN A 110 -7.82 0.55 -11.69
CA GLN A 110 -8.82 1.58 -11.93
C GLN A 110 -8.83 2.63 -10.82
N LEU A 111 -8.76 2.22 -9.54
CA LEU A 111 -8.66 3.14 -8.41
C LEU A 111 -7.42 4.03 -8.50
N LEU A 112 -6.26 3.49 -8.90
CA LEU A 112 -5.04 4.29 -9.09
C LEU A 112 -5.26 5.36 -10.17
N LEU A 113 -5.87 4.99 -11.30
CA LEU A 113 -6.19 5.93 -12.38
C LEU A 113 -7.16 7.03 -11.92
N ASP A 114 -8.23 6.67 -11.20
CA ASP A 114 -9.25 7.61 -10.73
C ASP A 114 -8.75 8.52 -9.59
N LEU A 115 -7.67 8.12 -8.91
CA LEU A 115 -6.96 8.96 -7.94
C LEU A 115 -5.97 9.92 -8.60
N THR A 116 -5.54 9.64 -9.83
CA THR A 116 -4.63 10.51 -10.57
C THR A 116 -5.33 11.84 -10.89
N GLY A 117 -4.64 12.95 -10.63
CA GLY A 117 -5.23 14.28 -10.80
C GLY A 117 -6.08 14.75 -9.61
N SER A 118 -6.30 13.93 -8.59
CA SER A 118 -6.92 14.33 -7.33
C SER A 118 -5.89 14.98 -6.39
N SER A 119 -6.35 15.61 -5.31
CA SER A 119 -5.46 16.11 -4.25
C SER A 119 -4.70 14.99 -3.53
N SER A 120 -5.20 13.75 -3.62
CA SER A 120 -4.63 12.56 -2.99
C SER A 120 -4.09 11.59 -4.05
N GLN A 121 -2.98 11.97 -4.68
CA GLN A 121 -2.30 11.19 -5.72
C GLN A 121 -1.91 9.78 -5.23
N PRO A 122 -1.82 8.78 -6.13
CA PRO A 122 -1.24 7.49 -5.81
C PRO A 122 0.19 7.61 -5.27
N THR A 123 0.47 6.92 -4.18
CA THR A 123 1.82 6.86 -3.63
C THR A 123 2.68 5.81 -4.33
N SER A 124 4.01 5.97 -4.29
CA SER A 124 4.94 4.97 -4.84
C SER A 124 4.71 3.57 -4.24
N LYS A 125 4.34 3.49 -2.96
CA LYS A 125 4.04 2.22 -2.27
C LYS A 125 2.80 1.55 -2.85
N GLU A 126 1.75 2.30 -3.15
CA GLU A 126 0.51 1.79 -3.73
C GLU A 126 0.72 1.32 -5.17
N LEU A 127 1.40 2.12 -5.97
CA LEU A 127 1.80 1.76 -7.33
C LEU A 127 2.64 0.48 -7.34
N SER A 128 3.67 0.41 -6.49
CA SER A 128 4.52 -0.78 -6.38
C SER A 128 3.75 -2.02 -5.94
N ALA A 129 2.76 -1.90 -5.04
CA ALA A 129 1.93 -3.02 -4.61
C ALA A 129 1.15 -3.63 -5.78
N VAL A 130 0.56 -2.79 -6.65
CA VAL A 130 -0.22 -3.23 -7.81
C VAL A 130 0.71 -3.76 -8.92
N ILE A 131 1.81 -3.07 -9.21
CA ILE A 131 2.81 -3.53 -10.21
C ILE A 131 3.36 -4.90 -9.81
N ASN A 132 3.78 -5.08 -8.56
CA ASN A 132 4.25 -6.38 -8.07
C ASN A 132 3.16 -7.45 -8.08
N GLY A 133 1.89 -7.04 -7.94
CA GLY A 133 0.74 -7.91 -8.12
C GLY A 133 0.68 -8.47 -9.55
N TYR A 134 0.75 -7.62 -10.55
CA TYR A 134 0.79 -8.01 -11.96
C TYR A 134 2.00 -8.91 -12.28
N ILE A 135 3.20 -8.57 -11.75
CA ILE A 135 4.39 -9.40 -11.93
C ILE A 135 4.17 -10.82 -11.37
N ARG A 136 3.58 -10.96 -10.19
CA ARG A 136 3.25 -12.27 -9.59
C ARG A 136 2.27 -13.07 -10.43
N GLN A 137 1.34 -12.40 -11.11
CA GLN A 137 0.38 -13.03 -12.04
C GLN A 137 0.97 -13.27 -13.43
N LYS A 138 2.25 -12.91 -13.65
CA LYS A 138 2.95 -12.96 -14.95
C LYS A 138 2.32 -12.07 -16.03
N GLU A 139 1.56 -11.07 -15.62
CA GLU A 139 0.99 -10.04 -16.50
C GLU A 139 2.00 -8.88 -16.68
N TYR A 140 3.17 -9.21 -17.25
CA TYR A 140 4.31 -8.30 -17.32
C TYR A 140 4.03 -7.03 -18.12
N GLU A 141 3.21 -7.13 -19.16
CA GLU A 141 2.86 -5.96 -19.98
C GLU A 141 2.01 -4.96 -19.20
N ALA A 142 1.03 -5.44 -18.41
CA ALA A 142 0.22 -4.58 -17.55
C ALA A 142 1.09 -3.97 -16.43
N ALA A 143 1.98 -4.76 -15.83
CA ALA A 143 2.93 -4.29 -14.84
C ALA A 143 3.83 -3.18 -15.40
N TYR A 144 4.39 -3.37 -16.59
CA TYR A 144 5.30 -2.41 -17.21
C TYR A 144 4.57 -1.13 -17.61
N ARG A 145 3.37 -1.23 -18.17
CA ARG A 145 2.56 -0.03 -18.49
C ARG A 145 2.27 0.81 -17.24
N LEU A 146 1.87 0.17 -16.14
CA LEU A 146 1.63 0.88 -14.87
C LEU A 146 2.92 1.47 -14.30
N PHE A 147 4.05 0.76 -14.44
CA PHE A 147 5.35 1.28 -14.07
C PHE A 147 5.71 2.54 -14.86
N LEU A 148 5.60 2.52 -16.19
CA LEU A 148 5.85 3.70 -17.03
C LEU A 148 4.94 4.89 -16.66
N PHE A 149 3.69 4.60 -16.31
CA PHE A 149 2.75 5.61 -15.82
C PHE A 149 3.21 6.23 -14.50
N SER A 150 3.87 5.47 -13.64
CA SER A 150 4.35 5.92 -12.33
C SER A 150 5.62 6.78 -12.38
N LEU A 151 6.29 6.84 -13.54
CA LEU A 151 7.55 7.56 -13.70
C LEU A 151 7.32 9.07 -13.82
N THR A 152 8.19 9.85 -13.20
CA THR A 152 8.33 11.28 -13.46
C THR A 152 8.87 11.52 -14.87
N ASP A 153 8.75 12.74 -15.39
CA ASP A 153 9.26 13.08 -16.72
C ASP A 153 10.78 12.84 -16.82
N GLN A 154 11.53 13.11 -15.76
CA GLN A 154 12.96 12.82 -15.70
C GLN A 154 13.25 11.32 -15.74
N GLU A 155 12.50 10.50 -15.02
CA GLU A 155 12.66 9.05 -15.02
C GLU A 155 12.26 8.41 -16.35
N ARG A 156 11.30 9.01 -17.07
CA ARG A 156 10.90 8.53 -18.39
C ARG A 156 12.03 8.59 -19.42
N THR A 157 12.96 9.53 -19.28
CA THR A 157 14.12 9.61 -20.18
C THR A 157 15.03 8.39 -20.07
N MET A 158 14.97 7.65 -18.97
CA MET A 158 15.75 6.42 -18.72
C MET A 158 14.98 5.14 -19.04
N ALA A 159 13.70 5.28 -19.43
CA ALA A 159 12.86 4.14 -19.79
C ALA A 159 13.24 3.65 -21.19
N GLY A 160 14.23 2.74 -21.26
CA GLY A 160 14.62 2.01 -22.46
C GLY A 160 14.16 0.56 -22.39
N TYR A 161 14.92 -0.36 -23.01
CA TYR A 161 14.70 -1.81 -22.87
C TYR A 161 14.90 -2.30 -21.43
N ILE A 162 15.77 -1.62 -20.70
CA ILE A 162 16.05 -1.85 -19.27
C ILE A 162 16.00 -0.47 -18.62
N PHE A 163 15.18 -0.31 -17.59
CA PHE A 163 15.11 0.92 -16.81
C PHE A 163 16.44 1.12 -16.06
N ASN A 164 16.98 2.34 -16.07
CA ASN A 164 18.26 2.68 -15.45
C ASN A 164 19.40 1.72 -15.87
N GLY A 165 19.41 1.33 -17.15
CA GLY A 165 20.32 0.31 -17.67
C GLY A 165 21.79 0.70 -17.62
N GLY A 166 22.09 1.99 -17.65
CA GLY A 166 23.45 2.54 -17.52
C GLY A 166 23.83 2.89 -16.09
N PHE A 167 22.98 2.64 -15.09
CA PHE A 167 23.20 3.02 -13.68
C PHE A 167 23.42 4.53 -13.47
N GLU A 168 22.81 5.35 -14.32
CA GLU A 168 22.96 6.82 -14.27
C GLU A 168 22.29 7.44 -13.02
N GLN A 169 21.41 6.70 -12.37
CA GLN A 169 20.74 7.14 -11.14
C GLN A 169 20.93 6.15 -10.00
N ILE A 170 20.80 6.69 -8.78
CA ILE A 170 20.77 5.88 -7.56
C ILE A 170 19.61 4.88 -7.68
N LEU A 171 19.90 3.62 -7.34
CA LEU A 171 18.89 2.57 -7.34
C LEU A 171 17.70 2.96 -6.47
N SER A 172 16.52 2.72 -6.98
CA SER A 172 15.27 2.93 -6.27
C SER A 172 14.65 1.58 -5.90
N ASP A 173 13.78 1.57 -4.88
CA ASP A 173 13.00 0.37 -4.54
C ASP A 173 11.81 0.15 -5.49
N LYS A 174 11.80 0.81 -6.65
CA LYS A 174 10.72 0.69 -7.63
C LYS A 174 10.78 -0.67 -8.34
N PRO A 175 9.62 -1.25 -8.69
CA PRO A 175 9.58 -2.38 -9.62
C PRO A 175 10.28 -2.03 -10.94
N PHE A 176 10.89 -3.01 -11.57
CA PHE A 176 11.71 -2.87 -12.79
C PHE A 176 13.02 -2.08 -12.65
N ASP A 177 13.35 -1.57 -11.47
CA ASP A 177 14.71 -1.09 -11.19
C ASP A 177 15.59 -2.23 -10.68
N TRP A 178 16.89 -2.03 -10.72
CA TRP A 178 17.87 -2.99 -10.25
C TRP A 178 17.70 -3.25 -8.75
N GLN A 179 17.64 -4.52 -8.37
CA GLN A 179 17.62 -4.94 -6.98
C GLN A 179 18.93 -5.63 -6.62
N VAL A 180 19.68 -5.01 -5.74
CA VAL A 180 20.91 -5.58 -5.19
C VAL A 180 20.59 -6.32 -3.90
N ARG A 181 21.04 -7.55 -3.82
CA ARG A 181 20.95 -8.35 -2.60
C ARG A 181 22.33 -8.54 -2.03
N ASP A 182 22.53 -8.12 -0.80
CA ASP A 182 23.77 -8.38 -0.07
C ASP A 182 24.06 -9.88 -0.02
N ARG A 183 25.26 -10.25 -0.43
CA ARG A 183 25.78 -11.59 -0.30
C ARG A 183 27.14 -11.56 0.36
N SER A 184 27.36 -12.46 1.31
CA SER A 184 28.69 -12.67 1.90
C SER A 184 29.74 -12.89 0.81
N GLY A 185 30.83 -12.16 0.89
CA GLY A 185 31.93 -12.22 -0.10
C GLY A 185 31.75 -11.36 -1.35
N LEU A 186 30.70 -10.54 -1.42
CA LEU A 186 30.49 -9.60 -2.54
C LEU A 186 30.25 -8.19 -2.02
N GLU A 187 30.93 -7.22 -2.62
CA GLU A 187 30.68 -5.79 -2.45
C GLU A 187 30.27 -5.23 -3.81
N ILE A 188 29.13 -4.53 -3.86
CA ILE A 188 28.65 -3.89 -5.07
C ILE A 188 28.55 -2.39 -4.81
N THR A 189 29.28 -1.61 -5.61
CA THR A 189 29.26 -0.15 -5.54
C THR A 189 28.74 0.42 -6.85
N PHE A 190 27.95 1.48 -6.76
CA PHE A 190 27.39 2.19 -7.89
C PHE A 190 28.05 3.57 -7.98
N ALA A 191 28.70 3.86 -9.07
CA ALA A 191 29.20 5.20 -9.38
C ALA A 191 28.13 5.92 -10.21
N GLY A 192 27.41 6.85 -9.60
CA GLY A 192 26.48 7.72 -10.32
C GLY A 192 27.23 8.78 -11.11
N ALA A 193 26.65 9.30 -12.17
CA ALA A 193 27.20 10.32 -13.07
C ALA A 193 27.66 11.64 -12.40
N ARG A 194 27.46 11.79 -11.10
CA ARG A 194 27.88 12.97 -10.31
C ARG A 194 29.28 12.87 -9.73
N ASP A 195 29.83 11.67 -9.63
CA ASP A 195 31.11 11.43 -8.92
C ASP A 195 32.30 11.21 -9.84
N VAL A 196 32.08 11.02 -11.14
CA VAL A 196 33.14 10.78 -12.12
C VAL A 196 32.87 11.62 -13.36
N GLY A 197 33.76 12.50 -13.71
CA GLY A 197 33.59 13.41 -14.88
C GLY A 197 33.22 12.66 -16.15
N GLU A 198 32.18 13.08 -16.71
CA GLU A 198 31.65 12.99 -18.06
C GLU A 198 31.34 11.64 -18.73
N SER A 199 31.56 10.44 -18.24
CA SER A 199 31.03 9.26 -18.97
C SER A 199 30.90 7.95 -18.22
N ASP A 200 31.26 7.83 -16.98
CA ASP A 200 31.34 6.52 -16.32
C ASP A 200 30.34 6.35 -15.17
N SER A 201 29.04 6.28 -15.51
CA SER A 201 28.08 5.62 -14.64
C SER A 201 28.24 4.10 -14.78
N GLY A 202 28.27 3.37 -13.68
CA GLY A 202 28.48 1.93 -13.73
C GLY A 202 28.30 1.25 -12.39
N ALA A 203 28.19 -0.07 -12.43
CA ALA A 203 28.21 -0.92 -11.24
C ALA A 203 29.56 -1.65 -11.17
N THR A 204 30.23 -1.56 -10.03
CA THR A 204 31.46 -2.30 -9.75
C THR A 204 31.16 -3.44 -8.79
N VAL A 205 31.53 -4.64 -9.15
CA VAL A 205 31.42 -5.84 -8.31
C VAL A 205 32.79 -6.24 -7.83
N ARG A 206 32.99 -6.26 -6.51
CA ARG A 206 34.24 -6.68 -5.88
C ARG A 206 33.98 -7.99 -5.13
N PHE A 207 34.84 -8.98 -5.40
CA PHE A 207 34.85 -10.22 -4.63
C PHE A 207 35.74 -10.03 -3.39
N LEU A 208 35.20 -10.31 -2.22
CA LEU A 208 35.94 -10.24 -0.96
C LEU A 208 36.42 -11.67 -0.61
N ASN A 209 37.74 -11.80 -0.43
CA ASN A 209 38.35 -13.06 -0.02
C ASN A 209 38.16 -13.33 1.48
#